data_bcdd6c67a506d2b5003213b2433c0529
#
_entry.id   bcdd6c67a506d2b5003213b2433c0529
#
_cell.length_a   1.000
_cell.length_b   1.000
_cell.length_c   1.000
_cell.angle_alpha   90.00
_cell.angle_beta   90.00
_cell.angle_gamma   90.00
#
_symmetry.space_group_name_H-M   'P 1'
#
loop_
_entity.id
_entity.type
_entity.pdbx_description
1 polymer ?
#
loop_
_entity_poly.entity_id
_entity_poly.type
_entity_poly.pdbx_seq_one_letter_code
_entity_poly.pdbx_strand_id
1 'polypeptide(L)'
;MIVNAPTSTELNDVALRLYFSAWSSLIGIWSDFARSYEGFGPANEPPWEEEWQDYLATAQAEMQSIFSLVQHSNELALKAMICEVSPYLLLIGNDLKLSVNPVLDLQFSDFRTIDAVDLPAAVNNFCRRKLSPQFVQTYNDVRAFRNKFVHLGHSDRRFDPFELLHSLIALYAELWPQRRWLEDRVGFASQERRAFFEDGKHFSILSEIMYEQEYNLEIFTKSEFKIAFGEEKSKRRYFCFDCLDGATTGWSSFGDAAKTAFIPTDNRNTLGCAMCSEIFKVARVPCTHDGCKGDVLGDNEDDNDGRCHTCGEHTDSIE
;
A
#
# COMPACT_ATOMS: atom_id res chain seq x y z
N MET A 1 -12.70 -37.39 3.85
CA MET A 1 -13.01 -35.99 4.31
C MET A 1 -12.44 -35.03 3.30
N ILE A 2 -12.99 -33.80 3.14
CA ILE A 2 -12.30 -32.73 2.37
C ILE A 2 -11.27 -32.12 3.32
N VAL A 3 -10.00 -32.15 2.93
CA VAL A 3 -8.88 -31.66 3.73
C VAL A 3 -8.17 -30.51 3.04
N ASN A 4 -7.34 -29.77 3.78
CA ASN A 4 -6.54 -28.64 3.29
C ASN A 4 -7.41 -27.52 2.65
N ALA A 5 -8.57 -27.25 3.26
CA ALA A 5 -9.37 -26.09 2.87
C ALA A 5 -8.63 -24.79 3.22
N PRO A 6 -8.64 -23.77 2.35
CA PRO A 6 -7.96 -22.51 2.60
C PRO A 6 -8.61 -21.79 3.78
N THR A 7 -7.81 -21.00 4.48
CA THR A 7 -8.30 -20.09 5.51
C THR A 7 -8.42 -18.66 4.96
N SER A 8 -9.28 -17.87 5.58
CA SER A 8 -9.40 -16.44 5.27
C SER A 8 -8.05 -15.71 5.43
N THR A 9 -7.31 -16.01 6.50
CA THR A 9 -6.01 -15.40 6.79
C THR A 9 -4.99 -15.69 5.68
N GLU A 10 -4.82 -16.97 5.30
CA GLU A 10 -3.88 -17.34 4.23
C GLU A 10 -4.20 -16.64 2.91
N LEU A 11 -5.48 -16.59 2.53
CA LEU A 11 -5.91 -15.94 1.30
C LEU A 11 -5.70 -14.43 1.36
N ASN A 12 -5.98 -13.77 2.50
CA ASN A 12 -5.72 -12.34 2.69
C ASN A 12 -4.24 -12.00 2.64
N ASP A 13 -3.38 -12.81 3.26
CA ASP A 13 -1.94 -12.57 3.24
C ASP A 13 -1.38 -12.63 1.81
N VAL A 14 -1.81 -13.61 1.02
CA VAL A 14 -1.40 -13.70 -0.38
C VAL A 14 -1.99 -12.54 -1.19
N ALA A 15 -3.26 -12.17 -0.96
CA ALA A 15 -3.91 -11.06 -1.63
C ALA A 15 -3.16 -9.73 -1.39
N LEU A 16 -2.80 -9.44 -0.14
CA LEU A 16 -2.06 -8.23 0.22
C LEU A 16 -0.63 -8.22 -0.38
N ARG A 17 0.05 -9.37 -0.41
CA ARG A 17 1.37 -9.47 -1.08
C ARG A 17 1.27 -9.13 -2.56
N LEU A 18 0.28 -9.67 -3.26
CA LEU A 18 0.07 -9.36 -4.68
C LEU A 18 -0.30 -7.89 -4.88
N TYR A 19 -1.14 -7.34 -3.98
CA TYR A 19 -1.51 -5.93 -3.99
C TYR A 19 -0.27 -5.02 -3.88
N PHE A 20 0.58 -5.23 -2.87
CA PHE A 20 1.76 -4.39 -2.67
C PHE A 20 2.86 -4.67 -3.70
N SER A 21 2.94 -5.88 -4.27
CA SER A 21 3.80 -6.13 -5.43
C SER A 21 3.36 -5.33 -6.66
N ALA A 22 2.06 -5.25 -6.92
CA ALA A 22 1.51 -4.41 -7.98
C ALA A 22 1.78 -2.92 -7.70
N TRP A 23 1.59 -2.47 -6.46
CA TRP A 23 1.88 -1.11 -6.02
C TRP A 23 3.35 -0.75 -6.25
N SER A 24 4.28 -1.58 -5.77
CA SER A 24 5.73 -1.36 -5.93
C SER A 24 6.13 -1.24 -7.41
N SER A 25 5.57 -2.11 -8.27
CA SER A 25 5.85 -2.04 -9.71
C SER A 25 5.34 -0.74 -10.34
N LEU A 26 4.13 -0.29 -9.96
CA LEU A 26 3.57 0.97 -10.48
C LEU A 26 4.38 2.20 -10.04
N ILE A 27 4.74 2.27 -8.76
CA ILE A 27 5.63 3.33 -8.26
C ILE A 27 6.99 3.25 -8.93
N GLY A 28 7.51 2.03 -9.20
CA GLY A 28 8.75 1.81 -9.94
C GLY A 28 8.72 2.46 -11.32
N ILE A 29 7.65 2.27 -12.09
CA ILE A 29 7.50 2.90 -13.41
C ILE A 29 7.60 4.42 -13.31
N TRP A 30 6.92 5.03 -12.33
CA TRP A 30 6.98 6.47 -12.12
C TRP A 30 8.36 6.94 -11.63
N SER A 31 8.90 6.31 -10.59
CA SER A 31 10.16 6.70 -9.97
C SER A 31 11.35 6.57 -10.93
N ASP A 32 11.36 5.56 -11.78
CA ASP A 32 12.44 5.36 -12.76
C ASP A 32 12.44 6.46 -13.81
N PHE A 33 11.24 6.88 -14.27
CA PHE A 33 11.12 8.03 -15.16
C PHE A 33 11.57 9.32 -14.47
N ALA A 34 11.01 9.61 -13.29
CA ALA A 34 11.30 10.84 -12.54
C ALA A 34 12.81 10.98 -12.27
N ARG A 35 13.47 9.94 -11.76
CA ARG A 35 14.90 9.94 -11.48
C ARG A 35 15.76 10.12 -12.73
N SER A 36 15.33 9.57 -13.87
CA SER A 36 16.08 9.68 -15.12
C SER A 36 16.11 11.13 -15.64
N TYR A 37 15.11 11.93 -15.29
CA TYR A 37 15.00 13.33 -15.73
C TYR A 37 15.29 14.37 -14.63
N GLU A 38 15.45 13.97 -13.37
CA GLU A 38 15.74 14.85 -12.24
C GLU A 38 17.03 15.67 -12.41
N GLY A 39 18.01 15.12 -13.12
CA GLY A 39 19.30 15.77 -13.37
C GLY A 39 19.35 16.71 -14.58
N PHE A 40 18.29 16.84 -15.38
CA PHE A 40 18.29 17.60 -16.63
C PHE A 40 17.92 19.10 -16.48
N GLY A 41 18.09 19.63 -15.28
CA GLY A 41 18.03 21.08 -15.06
C GLY A 41 16.73 21.55 -14.50
N PRO A 42 16.71 22.84 -14.16
CA PRO A 42 15.70 23.38 -13.31
C PRO A 42 14.39 23.09 -13.92
N ALA A 43 13.45 22.94 -13.10
CA ALA A 43 12.04 22.95 -13.38
C ALA A 43 11.67 23.76 -14.64
N ASN A 44 12.54 23.81 -15.48
CA ASN A 44 12.66 24.41 -16.74
C ASN A 44 11.85 23.63 -17.69
N GLU A 45 10.57 23.75 -17.45
CA GLU A 45 9.58 23.58 -18.46
C GLU A 45 9.89 22.40 -19.36
N PRO A 46 9.37 21.31 -18.98
CA PRO A 46 9.43 20.18 -19.84
C PRO A 46 8.30 20.22 -20.82
N PRO A 47 8.54 19.78 -21.95
CA PRO A 47 7.61 18.89 -22.56
C PRO A 47 8.09 17.43 -22.38
N TRP A 48 8.35 17.02 -21.14
CA TRP A 48 8.55 15.58 -20.85
C TRP A 48 7.29 14.74 -21.14
N GLU A 49 6.23 15.35 -21.63
CA GLU A 49 5.00 14.65 -22.00
C GLU A 49 5.21 13.67 -23.16
N GLU A 50 6.00 14.03 -24.16
CA GLU A 50 6.33 13.14 -25.28
C GLU A 50 7.20 11.98 -24.79
N GLU A 51 8.24 12.25 -24.03
CA GLU A 51 9.12 11.23 -23.45
C GLU A 51 8.36 10.32 -22.48
N TRP A 52 7.46 10.88 -21.68
CA TRP A 52 6.59 10.09 -20.81
C TRP A 52 5.70 9.16 -21.61
N GLN A 53 5.09 9.62 -22.68
CA GLN A 53 4.24 8.79 -23.54
C GLN A 53 5.04 7.68 -24.24
N ASP A 54 6.26 7.97 -24.69
CA ASP A 54 7.17 6.98 -25.29
C ASP A 54 7.64 5.97 -24.25
N TYR A 55 7.98 6.41 -23.05
CA TYR A 55 8.32 5.54 -21.93
C TYR A 55 7.15 4.62 -21.56
N LEU A 56 5.94 5.16 -21.42
CA LEU A 56 4.73 4.37 -21.16
C LEU A 56 4.44 3.37 -22.27
N ALA A 57 4.76 3.68 -23.53
CA ALA A 57 4.61 2.73 -24.61
C ALA A 57 5.50 1.50 -24.43
N THR A 58 6.70 1.68 -23.88
CA THR A 58 7.61 0.56 -23.56
C THR A 58 7.18 -0.20 -22.31
N ALA A 59 6.59 0.47 -21.33
CA ALA A 59 6.14 -0.11 -20.07
C ALA A 59 4.82 -0.91 -20.17
N GLN A 60 4.14 -0.89 -21.33
CA GLN A 60 2.81 -1.54 -21.46
C GLN A 60 2.83 -3.03 -21.16
N ALA A 61 3.89 -3.77 -21.47
CA ALA A 61 4.00 -5.19 -21.15
C ALA A 61 4.08 -5.42 -19.62
N GLU A 62 4.78 -4.54 -18.90
CA GLU A 62 4.82 -4.57 -17.44
C GLU A 62 3.47 -4.22 -16.84
N MET A 63 2.81 -3.18 -17.35
CA MET A 63 1.45 -2.81 -16.95
C MET A 63 0.47 -3.98 -17.08
N GLN A 64 0.56 -4.80 -18.13
CA GLN A 64 -0.26 -6.02 -18.28
C GLN A 64 -0.03 -7.01 -17.15
N SER A 65 1.22 -7.20 -16.75
CA SER A 65 1.58 -8.06 -15.62
C SER A 65 1.02 -7.51 -14.31
N ILE A 66 1.10 -6.20 -14.10
CA ILE A 66 0.56 -5.51 -12.93
C ILE A 66 -0.97 -5.68 -12.85
N PHE A 67 -1.71 -5.51 -13.95
CA PHE A 67 -3.15 -5.78 -13.98
C PHE A 67 -3.49 -7.21 -13.58
N SER A 68 -2.65 -8.18 -13.98
CA SER A 68 -2.84 -9.57 -13.59
C SER A 68 -2.64 -9.79 -12.08
N LEU A 69 -1.66 -9.12 -11.48
CA LEU A 69 -1.44 -9.13 -10.03
C LEU A 69 -2.63 -8.50 -9.29
N VAL A 70 -3.11 -7.34 -9.74
CA VAL A 70 -4.27 -6.65 -9.14
C VAL A 70 -5.52 -7.52 -9.20
N GLN A 71 -5.81 -8.12 -10.35
CA GLN A 71 -6.96 -9.01 -10.48
C GLN A 71 -6.85 -10.22 -9.57
N HIS A 72 -5.69 -10.85 -9.49
CA HIS A 72 -5.48 -12.02 -8.63
C HIS A 72 -5.59 -11.64 -7.14
N SER A 73 -5.04 -10.49 -6.74
CA SER A 73 -5.21 -9.93 -5.40
C SER A 73 -6.70 -9.77 -5.04
N ASN A 74 -7.46 -9.12 -5.91
CA ASN A 74 -8.90 -8.92 -5.71
C ASN A 74 -9.67 -10.24 -5.59
N GLU A 75 -9.38 -11.21 -6.45
CA GLU A 75 -10.01 -12.54 -6.40
C GLU A 75 -9.74 -13.24 -5.07
N LEU A 76 -8.49 -13.23 -4.60
CA LEU A 76 -8.12 -13.86 -3.33
C LEU A 76 -8.73 -13.15 -2.13
N ALA A 77 -8.79 -11.81 -2.14
CA ALA A 77 -9.44 -11.04 -1.08
C ALA A 77 -10.95 -11.34 -1.01
N LEU A 78 -11.65 -11.43 -2.14
CA LEU A 78 -13.06 -11.82 -2.17
C LEU A 78 -13.26 -13.26 -1.71
N LYS A 79 -12.40 -14.19 -2.11
CA LYS A 79 -12.42 -15.57 -1.60
C LYS A 79 -12.15 -15.62 -0.10
N ALA A 80 -11.25 -14.79 0.43
CA ALA A 80 -11.01 -14.68 1.86
C ALA A 80 -12.26 -14.26 2.62
N MET A 81 -13.01 -13.25 2.13
CA MET A 81 -14.29 -12.84 2.72
C MET A 81 -15.32 -13.98 2.76
N ILE A 82 -15.38 -14.79 1.71
CA ILE A 82 -16.28 -15.97 1.67
C ILE A 82 -15.80 -17.03 2.67
N CYS A 83 -14.48 -17.25 2.79
CA CYS A 83 -13.90 -18.20 3.73
C CYS A 83 -14.15 -17.81 5.20
N GLU A 84 -14.33 -16.54 5.54
CA GLU A 84 -14.75 -16.11 6.88
C GLU A 84 -16.09 -16.71 7.29
N VAL A 85 -16.96 -16.97 6.32
CA VAL A 85 -18.24 -17.65 6.54
C VAL A 85 -18.06 -19.16 6.51
N SER A 86 -17.52 -19.67 5.42
CA SER A 86 -17.10 -21.06 5.26
C SER A 86 -16.28 -21.26 3.98
N PRO A 87 -15.13 -21.93 4.01
CA PRO A 87 -14.37 -22.23 2.80
C PRO A 87 -15.14 -23.09 1.79
N TYR A 88 -16.08 -23.91 2.27
CA TYR A 88 -16.89 -24.78 1.40
C TYR A 88 -17.88 -24.01 0.51
N LEU A 89 -18.20 -22.77 0.85
CA LEU A 89 -18.99 -21.88 -0.02
C LEU A 89 -18.26 -21.56 -1.34
N LEU A 90 -16.94 -21.67 -1.38
CA LEU A 90 -16.17 -21.53 -2.61
C LEU A 90 -16.45 -22.65 -3.61
N LEU A 91 -17.03 -23.76 -3.18
CA LEU A 91 -17.33 -24.94 -4.01
C LEU A 91 -18.76 -24.93 -4.55
N ILE A 92 -19.55 -23.89 -4.26
CA ILE A 92 -20.93 -23.76 -4.74
C ILE A 92 -20.92 -23.60 -6.29
N GLY A 93 -21.86 -24.31 -6.92
CA GLY A 93 -22.00 -24.28 -8.38
C GLY A 93 -21.07 -25.24 -9.12
N ASN A 94 -20.27 -26.00 -8.41
CA ASN A 94 -19.46 -27.06 -9.00
C ASN A 94 -20.13 -28.41 -8.86
N ASP A 95 -20.01 -29.27 -9.88
CA ASP A 95 -20.44 -30.67 -9.82
C ASP A 95 -19.51 -31.47 -8.90
N LEU A 96 -19.77 -31.41 -7.61
CA LEU A 96 -19.04 -32.19 -6.61
C LEU A 96 -19.38 -33.68 -6.79
N LYS A 97 -18.47 -34.43 -7.38
CA LYS A 97 -18.56 -35.89 -7.46
C LYS A 97 -18.23 -36.50 -6.11
N LEU A 98 -19.22 -36.53 -5.23
CA LEU A 98 -19.08 -37.16 -3.93
C LEU A 98 -19.34 -38.67 -4.04
N SER A 99 -18.50 -39.47 -3.38
CA SER A 99 -18.68 -40.93 -3.24
C SER A 99 -19.36 -41.26 -1.93
N VAL A 100 -20.30 -42.19 -1.96
CA VAL A 100 -20.93 -42.75 -0.74
C VAL A 100 -19.93 -43.49 0.15
N ASN A 101 -18.88 -44.07 -0.48
CA ASN A 101 -17.83 -44.80 0.22
C ASN A 101 -16.46 -44.21 -0.20
N PRO A 102 -16.06 -43.04 0.33
CA PRO A 102 -14.75 -42.47 0.02
C PRO A 102 -13.64 -43.31 0.61
N VAL A 103 -12.75 -43.82 -0.23
CA VAL A 103 -11.58 -44.62 0.18
C VAL A 103 -10.43 -43.75 0.68
N LEU A 104 -10.37 -42.49 0.22
CA LEU A 104 -9.32 -41.48 0.51
C LEU A 104 -9.92 -40.14 0.86
N ASP A 105 -9.16 -39.33 1.57
CA ASP A 105 -9.45 -37.91 1.76
C ASP A 105 -9.33 -37.19 0.43
N LEU A 106 -10.23 -36.22 0.22
CA LEU A 106 -10.28 -35.37 -0.97
C LEU A 106 -9.55 -34.07 -0.67
N GLN A 107 -8.60 -33.68 -1.52
CA GLN A 107 -7.93 -32.40 -1.38
C GLN A 107 -8.84 -31.27 -1.84
N PHE A 108 -8.91 -30.16 -1.08
CA PHE A 108 -9.70 -29.01 -1.49
C PHE A 108 -9.25 -28.46 -2.85
N SER A 109 -7.95 -28.53 -3.14
CA SER A 109 -7.35 -28.11 -4.41
C SER A 109 -7.82 -28.91 -5.64
N ASP A 110 -8.40 -30.11 -5.45
CA ASP A 110 -8.90 -30.93 -6.54
C ASP A 110 -10.26 -30.44 -7.07
N PHE A 111 -10.87 -29.49 -6.34
CA PHE A 111 -12.14 -28.94 -6.72
C PHE A 111 -11.98 -27.58 -7.40
N ARG A 112 -12.82 -27.33 -8.40
CA ARG A 112 -12.99 -26.00 -8.96
C ARG A 112 -13.68 -25.11 -7.93
N THR A 113 -13.19 -23.88 -7.77
CA THR A 113 -13.84 -22.87 -6.94
C THR A 113 -14.71 -21.93 -7.79
N ILE A 114 -15.52 -21.09 -7.14
CA ILE A 114 -16.33 -20.04 -7.80
C ILE A 114 -15.47 -19.25 -8.78
N ASP A 115 -16.02 -19.02 -9.97
CA ASP A 115 -15.34 -18.24 -11.01
C ASP A 115 -15.23 -16.75 -10.61
N ALA A 116 -14.18 -16.10 -11.10
CA ALA A 116 -13.90 -14.69 -10.79
C ALA A 116 -15.10 -13.77 -11.11
N VAL A 117 -15.88 -14.06 -12.13
CA VAL A 117 -17.05 -13.27 -12.51
C VAL A 117 -18.15 -13.31 -11.46
N ASP A 118 -18.27 -14.38 -10.72
CA ASP A 118 -19.35 -14.62 -9.75
C ASP A 118 -18.95 -14.21 -8.32
N LEU A 119 -17.66 -13.96 -8.04
CA LEU A 119 -17.17 -13.64 -6.71
C LEU A 119 -17.84 -12.41 -6.08
N PRO A 120 -18.03 -11.27 -6.76
CA PRO A 120 -18.73 -10.12 -6.15
C PRO A 120 -20.18 -10.45 -5.75
N ALA A 121 -20.88 -11.22 -6.59
CA ALA A 121 -22.24 -11.66 -6.30
C ALA A 121 -22.25 -12.63 -5.11
N ALA A 122 -21.31 -13.57 -5.05
CA ALA A 122 -21.17 -14.51 -3.95
C ALA A 122 -20.91 -13.78 -2.61
N VAL A 123 -19.97 -12.83 -2.58
CA VAL A 123 -19.73 -11.99 -1.39
C VAL A 123 -21.02 -11.25 -0.98
N ASN A 124 -21.71 -10.62 -1.93
CA ASN A 124 -22.93 -9.88 -1.64
C ASN A 124 -24.10 -10.76 -1.19
N ASN A 125 -24.07 -12.06 -1.46
CA ASN A 125 -25.10 -12.99 -0.97
C ASN A 125 -24.72 -13.67 0.33
N PHE A 126 -23.45 -14.05 0.52
CA PHE A 126 -23.03 -14.88 1.66
C PHE A 126 -22.47 -14.09 2.83
N CYS A 127 -21.77 -12.99 2.57
CA CYS A 127 -21.06 -12.23 3.62
C CYS A 127 -21.96 -11.16 4.24
N ARG A 128 -21.68 -10.81 5.51
CA ARG A 128 -22.38 -9.71 6.19
C ARG A 128 -22.03 -8.36 5.56
N ARG A 129 -20.77 -8.12 5.31
CA ARG A 129 -20.27 -6.92 4.63
C ARG A 129 -20.55 -7.05 3.13
N LYS A 130 -21.19 -6.04 2.56
CA LYS A 130 -21.51 -5.97 1.13
C LYS A 130 -20.48 -5.10 0.43
N LEU A 131 -20.21 -5.43 -0.81
CA LEU A 131 -19.34 -4.63 -1.68
C LEU A 131 -20.12 -3.43 -2.21
N SER A 132 -19.48 -2.28 -2.28
CA SER A 132 -20.05 -1.09 -2.91
C SER A 132 -20.24 -1.29 -4.42
N PRO A 133 -21.23 -0.64 -5.04
CA PRO A 133 -21.40 -0.68 -6.50
C PRO A 133 -20.15 -0.19 -7.24
N GLN A 134 -19.46 0.81 -6.69
CA GLN A 134 -18.22 1.34 -7.26
C GLN A 134 -17.11 0.28 -7.26
N PHE A 135 -16.94 -0.45 -6.18
CA PHE A 135 -15.98 -1.56 -6.12
C PHE A 135 -16.29 -2.64 -7.17
N VAL A 136 -17.55 -3.04 -7.26
CA VAL A 136 -17.97 -4.07 -8.24
C VAL A 136 -17.67 -3.62 -9.66
N GLN A 137 -17.89 -2.35 -9.97
CA GLN A 137 -17.55 -1.78 -11.28
C GLN A 137 -16.03 -1.84 -11.52
N THR A 138 -15.22 -1.31 -10.60
CA THR A 138 -13.74 -1.31 -10.71
C THR A 138 -13.19 -2.74 -10.83
N TYR A 139 -13.70 -3.68 -10.02
CA TYR A 139 -13.33 -5.10 -10.11
C TYR A 139 -13.59 -5.67 -11.50
N ASN A 140 -14.78 -5.40 -12.07
CA ASN A 140 -15.15 -5.90 -13.39
C ASN A 140 -14.32 -5.25 -14.50
N ASP A 141 -13.98 -3.98 -14.38
CA ASP A 141 -13.13 -3.27 -15.33
C ASP A 141 -11.71 -3.85 -15.34
N VAL A 142 -11.09 -4.03 -14.18
CA VAL A 142 -9.78 -4.67 -14.04
C VAL A 142 -9.80 -6.08 -14.64
N ARG A 143 -10.83 -6.87 -14.32
CA ARG A 143 -11.00 -8.23 -14.86
C ARG A 143 -11.16 -8.23 -16.38
N ALA A 144 -11.96 -7.33 -16.94
CA ALA A 144 -12.18 -7.22 -18.37
C ALA A 144 -10.89 -6.83 -19.10
N PHE A 145 -10.10 -5.91 -18.55
CA PHE A 145 -8.80 -5.53 -19.09
C PHE A 145 -7.83 -6.71 -19.08
N ARG A 146 -7.66 -7.37 -17.94
CA ARG A 146 -6.78 -8.55 -17.83
C ARG A 146 -7.16 -9.61 -18.87
N ASN A 147 -8.44 -9.88 -19.03
CA ASN A 147 -8.89 -10.90 -19.98
C ASN A 147 -8.58 -10.54 -21.44
N LYS A 148 -8.66 -9.26 -21.83
CA LYS A 148 -8.25 -8.82 -23.16
C LYS A 148 -6.78 -9.15 -23.44
N PHE A 149 -5.89 -8.89 -22.49
CA PHE A 149 -4.46 -9.21 -22.67
C PHE A 149 -4.19 -10.69 -22.74
N VAL A 150 -4.73 -11.45 -21.79
CA VAL A 150 -4.46 -12.89 -21.68
C VAL A 150 -4.96 -13.65 -22.91
N HIS A 151 -6.08 -13.23 -23.48
CA HIS A 151 -6.72 -13.97 -24.58
C HIS A 151 -6.45 -13.37 -25.96
N LEU A 152 -6.21 -12.08 -26.09
CA LEU A 152 -6.05 -11.40 -27.37
C LEU A 152 -4.62 -10.88 -27.63
N GLY A 153 -3.77 -10.88 -26.61
CA GLY A 153 -2.36 -10.49 -26.75
C GLY A 153 -2.12 -9.00 -26.95
N HIS A 154 -3.16 -8.20 -27.10
CA HIS A 154 -3.02 -6.76 -27.25
C HIS A 154 -4.25 -6.00 -26.72
N SER A 155 -4.08 -4.71 -26.44
CA SER A 155 -5.15 -3.77 -26.16
C SER A 155 -4.93 -2.52 -26.99
N ASP A 156 -6.03 -1.99 -27.53
CA ASP A 156 -6.04 -0.72 -28.26
C ASP A 156 -5.87 0.49 -27.32
N ARG A 157 -5.95 0.28 -25.99
CA ARG A 157 -5.82 1.34 -24.98
C ARG A 157 -4.44 1.25 -24.32
N ARG A 158 -3.74 2.36 -24.29
CA ARG A 158 -2.58 2.56 -23.40
C ARG A 158 -3.07 2.74 -21.97
N PHE A 159 -2.34 2.20 -21.02
CA PHE A 159 -2.65 2.32 -19.60
C PHE A 159 -1.82 3.42 -18.99
N ASP A 160 -2.51 4.22 -18.19
CA ASP A 160 -1.88 5.20 -17.32
C ASP A 160 -1.66 4.56 -15.95
N PRO A 161 -0.40 4.51 -15.45
CA PRO A 161 -0.11 3.99 -14.13
C PRO A 161 -0.81 4.75 -13.01
N PHE A 162 -1.04 6.06 -13.16
CA PHE A 162 -1.75 6.87 -12.16
C PHE A 162 -3.21 6.47 -12.01
N GLU A 163 -3.93 6.20 -13.11
CA GLU A 163 -5.31 5.71 -13.04
C GLU A 163 -5.40 4.40 -12.24
N LEU A 164 -4.40 3.54 -12.38
CA LEU A 164 -4.36 2.28 -11.64
C LEU A 164 -3.95 2.46 -10.18
N LEU A 165 -3.01 3.37 -9.87
CA LEU A 165 -2.65 3.72 -8.48
C LEU A 165 -3.86 4.24 -7.70
N HIS A 166 -4.62 5.17 -8.27
CA HIS A 166 -5.87 5.66 -7.66
C HIS A 166 -6.88 4.53 -7.44
N SER A 167 -7.02 3.65 -8.43
CA SER A 167 -7.91 2.48 -8.31
C SER A 167 -7.46 1.54 -7.20
N LEU A 168 -6.16 1.30 -7.04
CA LEU A 168 -5.61 0.44 -5.99
C LEU A 168 -5.93 0.96 -4.59
N ILE A 169 -5.77 2.25 -4.32
CA ILE A 169 -6.12 2.83 -3.01
C ILE A 169 -7.60 2.66 -2.70
N ALA A 170 -8.48 2.87 -3.70
CA ALA A 170 -9.91 2.66 -3.52
C ALA A 170 -10.26 1.19 -3.27
N LEU A 171 -9.63 0.26 -3.99
CA LEU A 171 -9.77 -1.18 -3.78
C LEU A 171 -9.31 -1.60 -2.39
N TYR A 172 -8.18 -1.07 -1.91
CA TYR A 172 -7.68 -1.36 -0.56
C TYR A 172 -8.67 -0.94 0.52
N ALA A 173 -9.19 0.28 0.44
CA ALA A 173 -10.15 0.80 1.42
C ALA A 173 -11.42 -0.05 1.51
N GLU A 174 -11.87 -0.59 0.38
CA GLU A 174 -13.03 -1.48 0.34
C GLU A 174 -12.72 -2.88 0.85
N LEU A 175 -11.59 -3.46 0.45
CA LEU A 175 -11.25 -4.85 0.80
C LEU A 175 -10.79 -4.98 2.25
N TRP A 176 -10.02 -4.03 2.75
CA TRP A 176 -9.40 -4.07 4.08
C TRP A 176 -9.69 -2.82 4.95
N PRO A 177 -10.95 -2.46 5.21
CA PRO A 177 -11.33 -1.20 5.86
C PRO A 177 -10.87 -1.06 7.31
N GLN A 178 -10.43 -2.15 7.95
CA GLN A 178 -9.93 -2.15 9.32
C GLN A 178 -8.40 -2.09 9.40
N ARG A 179 -7.73 -2.10 8.26
CA ARG A 179 -6.26 -2.08 8.19
C ARG A 179 -5.75 -0.67 7.88
N ARG A 180 -4.48 -0.43 8.13
CA ARG A 180 -3.79 0.83 7.88
C ARG A 180 -2.85 0.64 6.72
N TRP A 181 -3.10 1.35 5.64
CA TRP A 181 -2.40 1.13 4.37
C TRP A 181 -0.88 1.28 4.49
N LEU A 182 -0.42 2.37 5.12
CA LEU A 182 1.02 2.67 5.22
C LEU A 182 1.74 1.67 6.14
N GLU A 183 1.10 1.26 7.23
CA GLU A 183 1.60 0.21 8.13
C GLU A 183 1.73 -1.13 7.39
N ASP A 184 0.71 -1.52 6.64
CA ASP A 184 0.74 -2.73 5.81
C ASP A 184 1.81 -2.63 4.73
N ARG A 185 1.98 -1.47 4.09
CA ARG A 185 3.02 -1.25 3.08
C ARG A 185 4.42 -1.53 3.63
N VAL A 186 4.73 -1.03 4.82
CA VAL A 186 5.99 -1.31 5.51
C VAL A 186 6.10 -2.79 5.88
N GLY A 187 5.03 -3.37 6.46
CA GLY A 187 5.02 -4.76 6.89
C GLY A 187 5.25 -5.75 5.75
N PHE A 188 4.67 -5.48 4.56
CA PHE A 188 4.90 -6.34 3.40
C PHE A 188 6.24 -6.09 2.72
N ALA A 189 6.73 -4.84 2.66
CA ALA A 189 8.06 -4.54 2.14
C ALA A 189 9.16 -5.25 2.95
N SER A 190 9.01 -5.32 4.27
CA SER A 190 9.94 -6.03 5.17
C SER A 190 9.95 -7.56 4.95
N GLN A 191 9.00 -8.11 4.20
CA GLN A 191 8.94 -9.53 3.83
C GLN A 191 9.38 -9.79 2.38
N GLU A 192 9.69 -8.76 1.62
CA GLU A 192 10.18 -8.91 0.25
C GLU A 192 11.63 -9.43 0.24
N ARG A 193 12.02 -10.06 -0.87
CA ARG A 193 13.38 -10.60 -1.04
C ARG A 193 14.49 -9.58 -0.79
N ARG A 194 14.23 -8.29 -1.03
CA ARG A 194 15.20 -7.21 -0.82
C ARG A 194 15.50 -6.97 0.66
N ALA A 195 14.54 -7.24 1.54
CA ALA A 195 14.74 -7.15 2.98
C ALA A 195 15.84 -8.10 3.50
N PHE A 196 16.16 -9.17 2.75
CA PHE A 196 17.29 -10.04 3.06
C PHE A 196 18.64 -9.29 3.08
N PHE A 197 18.76 -8.18 2.36
CA PHE A 197 19.99 -7.37 2.27
C PHE A 197 19.99 -6.19 3.24
N GLU A 198 18.97 -6.07 4.09
CA GLU A 198 18.90 -4.99 5.07
C GLU A 198 20.04 -5.12 6.10
N ASP A 199 20.89 -4.10 6.16
CA ASP A 199 22.03 -4.07 7.06
C ASP A 199 22.02 -2.86 8.04
N GLY A 200 20.98 -2.02 7.93
CA GLY A 200 20.80 -0.81 8.73
C GLY A 200 21.85 0.27 8.52
N LYS A 201 22.78 0.05 7.58
CA LYS A 201 23.90 0.97 7.30
C LYS A 201 23.93 1.48 5.86
N HIS A 202 23.76 0.59 4.91
CA HIS A 202 23.82 0.91 3.48
C HIS A 202 22.46 0.72 2.80
N PHE A 203 21.63 -0.16 3.36
CA PHE A 203 20.32 -0.46 2.85
C PHE A 203 19.31 -0.65 3.99
N SER A 204 18.19 0.03 3.86
CA SER A 204 17.03 -0.10 4.76
C SER A 204 15.75 -0.12 3.94
N ILE A 205 14.84 -1.02 4.25
CA ILE A 205 13.49 -1.07 3.66
C ILE A 205 12.71 0.22 4.00
N LEU A 206 12.86 0.73 5.21
CA LEU A 206 12.24 2.00 5.60
C LEU A 206 12.74 3.15 4.73
N SER A 207 14.02 3.17 4.35
CA SER A 207 14.57 4.15 3.41
C SER A 207 13.83 4.13 2.07
N GLU A 208 13.61 2.96 1.50
CA GLU A 208 12.87 2.83 0.23
C GLU A 208 11.43 3.32 0.35
N ILE A 209 10.76 2.95 1.44
CA ILE A 209 9.38 3.40 1.70
C ILE A 209 9.33 4.92 1.94
N MET A 210 10.34 5.50 2.61
CA MET A 210 10.43 6.96 2.77
C MET A 210 10.56 7.68 1.42
N TYR A 211 11.43 7.22 0.53
CA TYR A 211 11.52 7.79 -0.82
C TYR A 211 10.22 7.62 -1.60
N GLU A 212 9.55 6.49 -1.45
CA GLU A 212 8.22 6.28 -2.06
C GLU A 212 7.21 7.34 -1.60
N GLN A 213 7.32 7.83 -0.34
CA GLN A 213 6.38 8.84 0.16
C GLN A 213 6.50 10.18 -0.58
N GLU A 214 7.62 10.53 -1.18
CA GLU A 214 7.74 11.74 -2.02
C GLU A 214 6.71 11.70 -3.14
N TYR A 215 6.64 10.56 -3.83
CA TYR A 215 5.69 10.33 -4.92
C TYR A 215 4.25 10.22 -4.41
N ASN A 216 4.02 9.49 -3.32
CA ASN A 216 2.70 9.32 -2.74
C ASN A 216 2.08 10.67 -2.30
N LEU A 217 2.89 11.56 -1.72
CA LEU A 217 2.44 12.89 -1.29
C LEU A 217 2.02 13.78 -2.47
N GLU A 218 2.66 13.62 -3.62
CA GLU A 218 2.32 14.33 -4.85
C GLU A 218 1.04 13.77 -5.48
N ILE A 219 0.99 12.45 -5.66
CA ILE A 219 -0.06 11.77 -6.42
C ILE A 219 -1.39 11.71 -5.66
N PHE A 220 -1.37 11.43 -4.34
CA PHE A 220 -2.60 11.19 -3.60
C PHE A 220 -3.53 12.40 -3.58
N THR A 221 -4.77 12.19 -3.93
CA THR A 221 -5.88 13.09 -3.61
C THR A 221 -6.07 13.20 -2.10
N LYS A 222 -6.91 14.16 -1.65
CA LYS A 222 -7.20 14.32 -0.21
C LYS A 222 -7.82 13.07 0.40
N SER A 223 -8.72 12.41 -0.33
CA SER A 223 -9.39 11.18 0.11
C SER A 223 -8.43 9.99 0.18
N GLU A 224 -7.57 9.83 -0.79
CA GLU A 224 -6.58 8.76 -0.83
C GLU A 224 -5.51 8.93 0.23
N PHE A 225 -5.06 10.16 0.46
CA PHE A 225 -4.17 10.46 1.58
C PHE A 225 -4.80 10.05 2.92
N LYS A 226 -6.09 10.34 3.11
CA LYS A 226 -6.81 9.92 4.31
C LYS A 226 -6.89 8.40 4.45
N ILE A 227 -7.06 7.66 3.36
CA ILE A 227 -7.00 6.20 3.36
C ILE A 227 -5.61 5.71 3.74
N ALA A 228 -4.57 6.25 3.11
CA ALA A 228 -3.21 5.78 3.28
C ALA A 228 -2.61 6.14 4.66
N PHE A 229 -2.82 7.37 5.12
CA PHE A 229 -2.24 7.91 6.36
C PHE A 229 -3.19 7.91 7.57
N GLY A 230 -4.49 7.70 7.35
CA GLY A 230 -5.50 7.80 8.40
C GLY A 230 -5.86 9.24 8.81
N GLU A 231 -5.28 10.26 8.14
CA GLU A 231 -5.37 11.67 8.50
C GLU A 231 -5.68 12.57 7.31
N GLU A 232 -6.18 13.77 7.54
CA GLU A 232 -6.46 14.73 6.47
C GLU A 232 -5.15 15.27 5.85
N LYS A 233 -5.08 15.36 4.50
CA LYS A 233 -3.88 15.82 3.77
C LYS A 233 -3.46 17.25 4.15
N SER A 234 -4.38 18.09 4.62
CA SER A 234 -4.12 19.44 5.10
C SER A 234 -3.57 19.52 6.52
N LYS A 235 -3.60 18.41 7.27
CA LYS A 235 -3.09 18.38 8.64
C LYS A 235 -1.57 18.46 8.63
N ARG A 236 -1.00 19.25 9.58
CA ARG A 236 0.45 19.40 9.68
C ARG A 236 1.09 18.06 10.01
N ARG A 237 2.15 17.74 9.28
CA ARG A 237 2.95 16.52 9.44
C ARG A 237 4.22 16.82 10.24
N TYR A 238 4.69 15.81 10.96
CA TYR A 238 5.84 15.86 11.84
C TYR A 238 6.75 14.64 11.57
N PHE A 239 8.02 14.77 11.90
CA PHE A 239 8.95 13.65 11.89
C PHE A 239 8.55 12.60 12.93
N CYS A 240 8.57 11.34 12.55
CA CYS A 240 8.67 10.22 13.45
C CYS A 240 10.14 9.81 13.51
N PHE A 241 10.79 9.99 14.65
CA PHE A 241 12.23 9.75 14.72
C PHE A 241 12.58 8.27 14.63
N ASP A 242 11.77 7.36 15.16
CA ASP A 242 12.00 5.93 15.00
C ASP A 242 12.02 5.52 13.52
N CYS A 243 11.05 6.03 12.75
CA CYS A 243 11.02 5.78 11.31
C CYS A 243 12.17 6.48 10.57
N LEU A 244 12.48 7.73 10.93
CA LEU A 244 13.53 8.51 10.32
C LEU A 244 14.91 7.89 10.60
N ASP A 245 15.19 7.57 11.85
CA ASP A 245 16.47 7.01 12.25
C ASP A 245 16.64 5.57 11.71
N GLY A 246 15.56 4.78 11.71
CA GLY A 246 15.56 3.44 11.07
C GLY A 246 15.69 3.47 9.55
N ALA A 247 15.26 4.57 8.89
CA ALA A 247 15.42 4.75 7.45
C ALA A 247 16.76 5.38 7.08
N THR A 248 17.42 6.11 8.01
CA THR A 248 18.63 6.88 7.71
C THR A 248 19.81 5.94 7.45
N THR A 249 20.32 5.97 6.24
CA THR A 249 21.57 5.36 5.83
C THR A 249 22.57 6.48 5.52
N GLY A 250 23.84 6.16 5.36
CA GLY A 250 24.91 7.18 5.19
C GLY A 250 24.71 8.19 4.04
N TRP A 251 23.74 7.97 3.15
CA TRP A 251 23.48 8.79 1.96
C TRP A 251 22.03 9.26 1.83
N SER A 252 21.16 8.95 2.82
CA SER A 252 19.74 9.25 2.71
C SER A 252 19.40 10.69 3.13
N SER A 253 18.49 11.30 2.37
CA SER A 253 17.88 12.59 2.70
C SER A 253 16.43 12.55 2.22
N PHE A 254 15.47 12.68 3.13
CA PHE A 254 14.05 12.43 2.83
C PHE A 254 13.18 13.69 2.86
N GLY A 255 13.69 14.82 3.34
CA GLY A 255 12.90 16.05 3.45
C GLY A 255 11.56 15.84 4.15
N ASP A 256 10.52 16.40 3.54
CA ASP A 256 9.14 16.30 4.08
C ASP A 256 8.53 14.89 3.94
N ALA A 257 9.10 14.01 3.15
CA ALA A 257 8.64 12.62 3.00
C ALA A 257 8.75 11.84 4.31
N ALA A 258 9.75 12.14 5.14
CA ALA A 258 9.94 11.54 6.46
C ALA A 258 8.95 12.03 7.52
N LYS A 259 8.11 13.03 7.24
CA LYS A 259 7.09 13.52 8.16
C LYS A 259 5.84 12.66 8.07
N THR A 260 5.84 11.55 8.79
CA THR A 260 4.79 10.53 8.79
C THR A 260 3.91 10.54 10.04
N ALA A 261 4.17 11.46 10.98
CA ALA A 261 3.46 11.54 12.25
C ALA A 261 2.53 12.76 12.33
N PHE A 262 1.49 12.63 13.18
CA PHE A 262 0.42 13.62 13.34
C PHE A 262 0.06 13.79 14.80
N ILE A 263 -0.36 14.99 15.20
CA ILE A 263 -0.95 15.24 16.52
C ILE A 263 -2.40 14.77 16.48
N PRO A 264 -2.82 13.81 17.34
CA PRO A 264 -4.21 13.40 17.48
C PRO A 264 -5.11 14.59 17.89
N THR A 265 -6.38 14.50 17.48
CA THR A 265 -7.34 15.59 17.75
C THR A 265 -7.70 15.68 19.24
N ASP A 266 -7.68 14.56 19.92
CA ASP A 266 -8.07 14.39 21.32
C ASP A 266 -6.92 14.61 22.33
N ASN A 267 -5.66 14.53 21.88
CA ASN A 267 -4.51 14.74 22.74
C ASN A 267 -3.38 15.52 22.04
N ARG A 268 -3.19 16.78 22.44
CA ARG A 268 -2.17 17.65 21.84
C ARG A 268 -0.75 17.38 22.33
N ASN A 269 -0.58 16.59 23.38
CA ASN A 269 0.72 16.24 23.96
C ASN A 269 1.20 14.86 23.52
N THR A 270 0.59 14.30 22.48
CA THR A 270 1.05 13.07 21.84
C THR A 270 1.21 13.27 20.34
N LEU A 271 2.05 12.45 19.76
CA LEU A 271 2.29 12.36 18.31
C LEU A 271 2.14 10.91 17.90
N GLY A 272 1.26 10.62 16.96
CA GLY A 272 1.05 9.26 16.44
C GLY A 272 1.63 9.12 15.02
N CYS A 273 2.42 8.11 14.79
CA CYS A 273 2.99 7.81 13.48
C CYS A 273 2.03 6.95 12.62
N ALA A 274 1.78 7.35 11.39
CA ALA A 274 0.98 6.58 10.43
C ALA A 274 1.74 5.37 9.86
N MET A 275 3.06 5.37 9.94
CA MET A 275 3.92 4.33 9.36
C MET A 275 4.22 3.18 10.33
N CYS A 276 4.72 3.49 11.54
CA CYS A 276 5.05 2.47 12.55
C CYS A 276 3.97 2.30 13.62
N SER A 277 2.93 3.14 13.64
CA SER A 277 1.85 3.14 14.62
C SER A 277 2.26 3.51 16.05
N GLU A 278 3.51 3.88 16.28
CA GLU A 278 4.00 4.31 17.59
C GLU A 278 3.39 5.66 17.99
N ILE A 279 3.21 5.83 19.31
CA ILE A 279 2.68 7.04 19.92
C ILE A 279 3.72 7.59 20.88
N PHE A 280 4.19 8.81 20.59
CA PHE A 280 5.20 9.52 21.37
C PHE A 280 4.56 10.57 22.25
N LYS A 281 5.09 10.77 23.45
CA LYS A 281 4.81 11.96 24.24
C LYS A 281 5.62 13.13 23.70
N VAL A 282 5.01 14.32 23.67
CA VAL A 282 5.67 15.52 23.18
C VAL A 282 5.40 16.71 24.08
N ALA A 283 6.42 17.54 24.26
CA ALA A 283 6.30 18.84 24.89
C ALA A 283 5.89 19.91 23.87
N ARG A 284 5.00 20.81 24.28
CA ARG A 284 4.54 21.94 23.48
C ARG A 284 5.33 23.20 23.82
N VAL A 285 6.57 23.26 23.34
CA VAL A 285 7.51 24.34 23.59
C VAL A 285 8.08 24.83 22.27
N PRO A 286 8.23 26.14 22.04
CA PRO A 286 8.83 26.68 20.84
C PRO A 286 10.24 26.13 20.59
N CYS A 287 10.52 25.70 19.37
CA CYS A 287 11.85 25.29 18.96
C CYS A 287 12.80 26.48 18.95
N THR A 288 14.01 26.30 19.50
CA THR A 288 15.03 27.34 19.54
C THR A 288 15.93 27.37 18.32
N HIS A 289 15.84 26.36 17.44
CA HIS A 289 16.62 26.30 16.20
C HIS A 289 16.25 27.45 15.26
N ASP A 290 17.26 28.11 14.73
CA ASP A 290 17.11 29.33 13.94
C ASP A 290 16.25 29.07 12.68
N GLY A 291 15.25 29.92 12.48
CA GLY A 291 14.30 29.80 11.38
C GLY A 291 13.16 28.77 11.56
N CYS A 292 13.20 27.91 12.58
CA CYS A 292 12.14 26.95 12.85
C CYS A 292 10.98 27.60 13.61
N LYS A 293 9.75 27.36 13.12
CA LYS A 293 8.49 27.79 13.77
C LYS A 293 7.73 26.62 14.42
N GLY A 294 8.45 25.54 14.73
CA GLY A 294 7.90 24.35 15.38
C GLY A 294 7.71 24.57 16.89
N ASP A 295 6.78 23.82 17.45
CA ASP A 295 6.46 23.83 18.88
C ASP A 295 6.20 22.40 19.41
N VAL A 296 6.71 21.39 18.73
CA VAL A 296 6.55 19.96 19.08
C VAL A 296 7.93 19.36 19.27
N LEU A 297 8.30 19.18 20.52
CA LEU A 297 9.59 18.62 20.93
C LEU A 297 9.38 17.24 21.57
N GLY A 298 10.34 16.34 21.41
CA GLY A 298 10.39 15.09 22.19
C GLY A 298 10.36 15.40 23.68
N ASP A 299 9.58 14.62 24.45
CA ASP A 299 9.48 14.76 25.89
C ASP A 299 10.67 14.06 26.58
N ASN A 300 11.11 14.57 27.75
CA ASN A 300 12.30 14.14 28.51
C ASN A 300 12.28 12.65 28.93
N GLU A 301 11.21 11.94 28.70
CA GLU A 301 11.09 10.50 29.01
C GLU A 301 11.51 9.58 27.83
N ASP A 302 11.75 10.13 26.63
CA ASP A 302 12.11 9.41 25.45
C ASP A 302 13.55 9.70 24.99
N ASP A 303 14.17 8.79 24.23
CA ASP A 303 15.50 8.94 23.59
C ASP A 303 15.60 10.17 22.65
N ASN A 304 14.47 10.81 22.36
CA ASN A 304 14.34 12.00 21.52
C ASN A 304 14.20 13.31 22.29
N ASP A 305 14.62 13.36 23.56
CA ASP A 305 14.54 14.53 24.41
C ASP A 305 15.06 15.81 23.74
N GLY A 306 14.20 16.82 23.66
CA GLY A 306 14.52 18.10 23.06
C GLY A 306 14.63 18.09 21.50
N ARG A 307 14.47 16.98 20.83
CA ARG A 307 14.48 16.94 19.36
C ARG A 307 13.18 17.48 18.79
N CYS A 308 13.27 18.41 17.85
CA CYS A 308 12.10 19.06 17.26
C CYS A 308 11.48 18.23 16.13
N HIS A 309 10.25 17.76 16.30
CA HIS A 309 9.52 17.01 15.28
C HIS A 309 9.15 17.81 14.01
N THR A 310 9.43 19.14 14.00
CA THR A 310 9.21 19.99 12.83
C THR A 310 10.44 20.10 11.93
N CYS A 311 11.63 20.37 12.51
CA CYS A 311 12.89 20.55 11.76
C CYS A 311 13.85 19.37 11.90
N GLY A 312 13.67 18.48 12.88
CA GLY A 312 14.57 17.36 13.14
C GLY A 312 15.76 17.68 14.03
N GLU A 313 16.02 18.96 14.32
CA GLU A 313 17.19 19.42 15.09
C GLU A 313 16.93 19.35 16.59
N HIS A 314 18.00 19.14 17.36
CA HIS A 314 17.94 19.28 18.80
C HIS A 314 17.83 20.76 19.20
N THR A 315 16.98 21.05 20.13
CA THR A 315 16.97 22.36 20.81
C THR A 315 17.99 22.32 21.91
N ASP A 316 18.71 23.44 22.09
CA ASP A 316 19.53 23.61 23.31
C ASP A 316 18.65 23.39 24.55
N SER A 317 19.14 22.58 25.48
CA SER A 317 18.41 22.19 26.68
C SER A 317 17.77 23.45 27.33
N ILE A 318 16.45 23.41 27.45
CA ILE A 318 15.74 24.45 28.24
C ILE A 318 16.08 24.14 29.69
N GLU A 319 17.03 24.91 30.27
CA GLU A 319 17.34 24.91 31.73
C GLU A 319 16.11 25.37 32.53
#